data_39c3da3fe79bedd663045841276d78b9
#
_entry.id   39c3da3fe79bedd663045841276d78b9
#
_cell.length_a   1.000
_cell.length_b   1.000
_cell.length_c   1.000
_cell.angle_alpha   90.00
_cell.angle_beta   90.00
_cell.angle_gamma   90.00
#
_symmetry.space_group_name_H-M   'P 1'
#
loop_
_entity.id
_entity.type
_entity.pdbx_description
1 polymer ?
#
loop_
_entity_poly.entity_id
_entity_poly.type
_entity_poly.pdbx_seq_one_letter_code
_entity_poly.pdbx_strand_id
1 'polypeptide(L)' 'MKRVRKLVDDAVTYVASSRKHVGGQTSEYIYTVWFDGNSVIDDASADELRELATCIQAALKETEKGGSNEQ' A
#
# COMPACT_ATOMS: atom_id res chain seq x y z
N MET A 1 -4.19 -11.84 1.64
CA MET A 1 -3.63 -10.72 1.67
C MET A 1 -3.95 -9.95 2.86
N LYS A 2 -3.36 -8.88 3.04
CA LYS A 2 -3.52 -8.17 4.09
C LYS A 2 -4.07 -6.90 3.86
N ARG A 3 -4.98 -6.41 4.52
CA ARG A 3 -5.45 -5.12 4.39
C ARG A 3 -4.92 -4.33 5.45
N VAL A 4 -4.80 -3.17 5.19
CA VAL A 4 -4.38 -2.24 6.20
C VAL A 4 -5.57 -2.05 7.00
N ARG A 5 -5.72 -2.19 7.94
CA ARG A 5 -6.77 -2.21 8.69
C ARG A 5 -7.61 -1.48 9.02
N LYS A 6 -8.39 -1.39 9.33
CA LYS A 6 -9.12 -0.77 9.64
C LYS A 6 -10.13 -1.20 10.12
N LEU A 7 -10.49 -1.23 10.31
CA LEU A 7 -11.32 -1.60 10.93
C LEU A 7 -12.57 -1.24 10.72
N VAL A 8 -12.84 -0.54 10.08
CA VAL A 8 -14.08 -0.13 9.94
C VAL A 8 -14.71 -0.73 8.78
N ASP A 9 -15.99 -0.86 8.78
CA ASP A 9 -16.68 -1.47 7.74
C ASP A 9 -16.50 -0.84 6.44
N ASP A 10 -16.42 0.43 6.42
CA ASP A 10 -16.23 1.12 5.17
C ASP A 10 -14.83 1.59 5.06
N ALA A 11 -13.92 0.71 5.24
CA ALA A 11 -12.53 1.05 5.09
C ALA A 11 -12.30 1.57 3.71
N VAL A 12 -11.88 2.79 3.61
CA VAL A 12 -11.64 3.40 2.33
C VAL A 12 -10.17 3.49 2.00
N THR A 13 -9.32 3.09 2.93
CA THR A 13 -7.89 3.07 2.70
C THR A 13 -7.39 1.68 3.02
N TYR A 14 -6.86 1.01 2.03
CA TYR A 14 -6.37 -0.34 2.24
C TYR A 14 -5.57 -0.79 1.02
N VAL A 15 -4.93 -1.92 1.15
CA VAL A 15 -4.17 -2.50 0.05
C VAL A 15 -4.77 -3.86 -0.25
N ALA A 16 -5.14 -4.07 -1.48
CA ALA A 16 -5.69 -5.35 -1.90
C ALA A 16 -4.63 -6.08 -2.71
N SER A 17 -4.62 -7.38 -2.63
CA SER A 17 -3.68 -8.15 -3.42
C SER A 17 -4.43 -9.22 -4.19
N SER A 18 -3.90 -9.59 -5.32
CA SER A 18 -4.48 -10.65 -6.12
C SER A 18 -3.40 -11.29 -6.95
N ARG A 19 -3.66 -12.46 -7.45
CA ARG A 19 -2.76 -13.10 -8.38
C ARG A 19 -3.57 -14.05 -9.23
N LYS A 20 -3.01 -14.44 -10.36
CA LYS A 20 -3.70 -15.28 -11.29
C LYS A 20 -3.11 -16.65 -11.40
N HIS A 21 -3.95 -17.60 -11.71
CA HIS A 21 -3.52 -18.95 -12.00
C HIS A 21 -3.85 -19.20 -13.45
N VAL A 22 -2.86 -19.47 -14.24
CA VAL A 22 -3.09 -19.71 -15.62
C VAL A 22 -2.29 -20.94 -16.06
N GLY A 23 -2.98 -21.94 -16.57
CA GLY A 23 -2.28 -23.09 -17.08
C GLY A 23 -1.39 -23.78 -16.06
N GLY A 24 -1.84 -23.84 -14.84
CA GLY A 24 -1.06 -24.50 -13.83
C GLY A 24 0.02 -23.65 -13.22
N GLN A 25 0.13 -22.42 -13.68
CA GLN A 25 1.12 -21.53 -13.12
C GLN A 25 0.46 -20.41 -12.37
N THR A 26 1.11 -19.93 -11.35
CA THR A 26 0.59 -18.87 -10.51
C THR A 26 1.47 -17.65 -10.70
N SER A 27 0.86 -16.53 -10.97
CA SER A 27 1.62 -15.30 -11.14
C SER A 27 2.03 -14.77 -9.78
N GLU A 28 2.87 -13.77 -9.78
CA GLU A 28 3.21 -13.10 -8.56
C GLU A 28 2.04 -12.25 -8.15
N TYR A 29 2.02 -11.86 -6.90
CA TYR A 29 0.96 -11.00 -6.42
C TYR A 29 1.06 -9.63 -7.04
N ILE A 30 -0.11 -9.07 -7.31
CA ILE A 30 -0.21 -7.71 -7.81
C ILE A 30 -1.05 -6.98 -6.80
N TYR A 31 -0.70 -5.75 -6.52
CA TYR A 31 -1.34 -4.99 -5.47
C TYR A 31 -2.03 -3.74 -5.99
N THR A 32 -3.14 -3.41 -5.37
CA THR A 32 -3.85 -2.16 -5.67
C THR A 32 -3.99 -1.42 -4.36
N VAL A 33 -3.62 -0.17 -4.37
CA VAL A 33 -3.70 0.65 -3.17
C VAL A 33 -4.87 1.59 -3.29
N TRP A 34 -5.74 1.53 -2.30
CA TRP A 34 -6.92 2.39 -2.24
C TRP A 34 -6.71 3.41 -1.15
N PHE A 35 -7.00 4.64 -1.45
CA PHE A 35 -6.87 5.68 -0.47
C PHE A 35 -8.09 6.57 -0.55
N ASP A 36 -8.79 6.70 0.57
CA ASP A 36 -9.95 7.56 0.65
C ASP A 36 -10.99 7.20 -0.42
N GLY A 37 -11.18 5.91 -0.65
CA GLY A 37 -12.21 5.43 -1.56
C GLY A 37 -11.82 5.40 -3.01
N ASN A 38 -10.58 5.77 -3.33
CA ASN A 38 -10.14 5.77 -4.72
C ASN A 38 -8.90 4.91 -4.88
N SER A 39 -8.82 4.20 -5.99
CA SER A 39 -7.61 3.44 -6.24
C SER A 39 -6.58 4.41 -6.75
N VAL A 40 -5.50 4.54 -6.03
CA VAL A 40 -4.45 5.47 -6.40
C VAL A 40 -3.27 4.78 -7.04
N ILE A 41 -3.13 3.50 -6.81
CA ILE A 41 -2.07 2.72 -7.45
C ILE A 41 -2.69 1.42 -7.88
N ASP A 42 -2.58 1.10 -9.16
CA ASP A 42 -3.12 -0.14 -9.68
C ASP A 42 -2.00 -1.02 -10.18
N ASP A 43 -2.14 -2.31 -9.94
CA ASP A 43 -1.22 -3.30 -10.51
C ASP A 43 0.24 -3.06 -10.17
N ALA A 44 0.50 -2.80 -8.93
CA ALA A 44 1.87 -2.58 -8.49
C ALA A 44 2.47 -3.90 -8.04
N SER A 45 3.75 -4.06 -8.22
CA SER A 45 4.44 -5.25 -7.75
C SER A 45 4.83 -5.04 -6.30
N ALA A 46 5.23 -6.14 -5.66
CA ALA A 46 5.67 -6.05 -4.27
C ALA A 46 6.87 -5.13 -4.13
N ASP A 47 7.78 -5.19 -5.09
CA ASP A 47 8.96 -4.36 -5.02
C ASP A 47 8.60 -2.89 -5.16
N GLU A 48 7.66 -2.60 -6.04
CA GLU A 48 7.23 -1.23 -6.21
C GLU A 48 6.59 -0.70 -4.93
N LEU A 49 5.81 -1.53 -4.27
CA LEU A 49 5.21 -1.09 -3.03
C LEU A 49 6.22 -0.92 -1.92
N ARG A 50 7.23 -1.79 -1.89
CA ARG A 50 8.27 -1.65 -0.89
C ARG A 50 9.03 -0.37 -1.08
N GLU A 51 9.30 -0.03 -2.31
CA GLU A 51 10.00 1.21 -2.60
C GLU A 51 9.16 2.40 -2.21
N LEU A 52 7.86 2.35 -2.50
CA LEU A 52 6.97 3.43 -2.13
C LEU A 52 6.91 3.57 -0.61
N ALA A 53 6.81 2.45 0.08
CA ALA A 53 6.74 2.48 1.53
C ALA A 53 8.00 3.11 2.13
N THR A 54 9.15 2.79 1.54
CA THR A 54 10.40 3.35 1.99
C THR A 54 10.41 4.87 1.79
N CYS A 55 9.90 5.33 0.66
CA CYS A 55 9.84 6.75 0.40
C CYS A 55 8.90 7.45 1.36
N ILE A 56 7.78 6.82 1.63
CA ILE A 56 6.81 7.40 2.55
C ILE A 56 7.41 7.51 3.94
N GLN A 57 8.07 6.47 4.38
CA GLN A 57 8.66 6.48 5.71
C GLN A 57 9.79 7.48 5.81
N ALA A 58 10.56 7.62 4.77
CA ALA A 58 11.62 8.59 4.77
C ALA A 58 11.06 9.99 4.87
N ALA A 59 9.99 10.27 4.15
CA ALA A 59 9.38 11.57 4.20
C ALA A 59 8.82 11.88 5.58
N LEU A 60 8.18 10.89 6.18
CA LEU A 60 7.62 11.10 7.50
C LEU A 60 8.72 11.34 8.53
N LYS A 61 9.80 10.58 8.44
CA LYS A 61 10.88 10.71 9.35
C LYS A 61 11.52 12.07 9.24
N GLU A 62 11.67 12.55 8.04
CA GLU A 62 12.26 13.84 7.81
C GLU A 62 11.43 14.94 8.43
N THR A 63 10.12 14.90 8.23
CA THR A 63 9.28 15.96 8.76
C THR A 63 9.10 15.83 10.26
N GLU A 64 9.02 14.63 10.77
CA GLU A 64 8.87 14.45 12.19
C GLU A 64 10.07 14.91 12.97
N LYS A 65 11.26 14.69 12.42
CA LYS A 65 12.43 15.09 13.06
C LYS A 65 12.58 16.54 13.00
N GLY A 66 12.20 17.12 11.95
CA GLY A 66 12.32 18.53 11.82
C GLY A 66 11.28 19.23 12.59
N GLY A 67 10.35 18.71 12.87
CA GLY A 67 9.44 19.39 13.51
C GLY A 67 9.05 19.24 14.75
N SER A 68 9.24 19.30 14.75
CA SER A 68 8.74 19.26 15.32
C SER A 68 8.06 19.13 15.77
N ASN A 69 7.90 19.36 16.07
CA ASN A 69 7.20 19.18 16.28
C ASN A 69 6.38 19.14 16.51
N GLU A 70 6.10 19.33 16.45
CA GLU A 70 5.27 19.33 16.50
C GLU A 70 4.61 18.96 16.50
N GLN A 71 4.40 18.82 16.60
CA GLN A 71 3.80 18.52 16.42
C GLN A 71 3.44 18.36 16.59
#